data_11aea245cf7e4cd69f0bad177fba8f95
#
_entry.id   11aea245cf7e4cd69f0bad177fba8f95
#
_cell.length_a   1.000
_cell.length_b   1.000
_cell.length_c   1.000
_cell.angle_alpha   90.00
_cell.angle_beta   90.00
_cell.angle_gamma   90.00
#
_symmetry.space_group_name_H-M   'P 1'
#
loop_
_entity.id
_entity.type
_entity.pdbx_description
1 polymer ?
#
loop_
_entity_poly.entity_id
_entity_poly.type
_entity_poly.pdbx_seq_one_letter_code
_entity_poly.pdbx_strand_id
1 'polypeptide(L)'
;VEGFRKAHVQDGVAVTRLMYWLKHNVGKIPMDELSVAEKLEEFRRERPDYIGPSFAPIIAYGAHGAIVHYSPTKESNIPVEPRSLLLADTGGHYLQGTTDITRTFAMGETTDEEKKFFTLVLKGHLHLGNARWKYGCTGANLDYLAREPLWQENMDYNHGTGHGVGYVLSVHEGPQRIHWRGAPIPLEPGMVTSDEPGFYLEGKFGIRHENLTVVCEGETNAYGRFLHFDYLTMVPFDLDAVDTRYLNEDDKKLLNAYHAKVRETILPYLAGDEAEWLLHATREI
;
A
#
# COMPACT_ATOMS: atom_id res chain seq x y z
N VAL A 1 12.15 12.25 8.98
CA VAL A 1 12.10 10.80 8.66
C VAL A 1 11.68 10.01 9.89
N GLU A 2 12.37 10.18 11.04
CA GLU A 2 12.06 9.37 12.24
C GLU A 2 10.61 9.55 12.75
N GLY A 3 10.04 10.76 12.64
CA GLY A 3 8.63 10.99 12.93
C GLY A 3 7.72 10.17 12.01
N PHE A 4 7.97 10.17 10.70
CA PHE A 4 7.23 9.34 9.74
C PHE A 4 7.29 7.85 10.09
N ARG A 5 8.46 7.32 10.50
CA ARG A 5 8.57 5.92 10.95
C ARG A 5 7.62 5.63 12.11
N LYS A 6 7.58 6.51 13.11
CA LYS A 6 6.68 6.36 14.27
C LYS A 6 5.21 6.43 13.86
N ALA A 7 4.82 7.38 13.02
CA ALA A 7 3.46 7.49 12.51
C ALA A 7 3.02 6.23 11.77
N HIS A 8 3.89 5.68 10.90
CA HIS A 8 3.60 4.47 10.13
C HIS A 8 3.53 3.20 10.98
N VAL A 9 4.23 3.11 12.10
CA VAL A 9 4.02 2.01 13.05
C VAL A 9 2.63 2.10 13.67
N GLN A 10 2.20 3.29 14.11
CA GLN A 10 0.87 3.46 14.71
C GLN A 10 -0.24 3.18 13.72
N ASP A 11 -0.14 3.73 12.52
CA ASP A 11 -1.14 3.49 11.47
C ASP A 11 -1.09 2.05 10.95
N GLY A 12 0.10 1.47 10.87
CA GLY A 12 0.30 0.06 10.52
C GLY A 12 -0.46 -0.90 11.45
N VAL A 13 -0.48 -0.59 12.76
CA VAL A 13 -1.29 -1.35 13.73
C VAL A 13 -2.78 -1.20 13.43
N ALA A 14 -3.26 0.02 13.19
CA ALA A 14 -4.69 0.26 12.91
C ALA A 14 -5.16 -0.46 11.63
N VAL A 15 -4.39 -0.35 10.53
CA VAL A 15 -4.74 -0.99 9.25
C VAL A 15 -4.59 -2.53 9.33
N THR A 16 -3.61 -3.04 10.06
CA THR A 16 -3.46 -4.49 10.29
C THR A 16 -4.66 -5.05 11.08
N ARG A 17 -5.13 -4.34 12.10
CA ARG A 17 -6.35 -4.70 12.87
C ARG A 17 -7.59 -4.61 12.01
N LEU A 18 -7.68 -3.64 11.09
CA LEU A 18 -8.76 -3.60 10.11
C LEU A 18 -8.75 -4.85 9.22
N MET A 19 -7.59 -5.22 8.69
CA MET A 19 -7.46 -6.42 7.86
C MET A 19 -7.91 -7.68 8.62
N TYR A 20 -7.45 -7.85 9.87
CA TYR A 20 -7.91 -8.93 10.75
C TYR A 20 -9.44 -8.91 10.91
N TRP A 21 -10.00 -7.74 11.22
CA TRP A 21 -11.44 -7.58 11.42
C TRP A 21 -12.25 -7.91 10.17
N LEU A 22 -11.82 -7.45 8.99
CA LEU A 22 -12.43 -7.76 7.69
C LEU A 22 -12.47 -9.27 7.45
N LYS A 23 -11.32 -9.94 7.56
CA LYS A 23 -11.18 -11.39 7.32
C LYS A 23 -12.03 -12.25 8.26
N HIS A 24 -12.23 -11.80 9.49
CA HIS A 24 -13.00 -12.55 10.48
C HIS A 24 -14.51 -12.31 10.44
N ASN A 25 -14.94 -11.18 9.92
CA ASN A 25 -16.34 -10.75 10.04
C ASN A 25 -17.10 -10.72 8.70
N VAL A 26 -16.43 -10.67 7.56
CA VAL A 26 -17.10 -10.69 6.26
C VAL A 26 -17.98 -11.93 6.11
N GLY A 27 -19.24 -11.72 5.70
CA GLY A 27 -20.26 -12.76 5.61
C GLY A 27 -20.87 -13.24 6.95
N LYS A 28 -20.37 -12.73 8.11
CA LYS A 28 -20.90 -13.06 9.44
C LYS A 28 -21.71 -11.92 10.05
N ILE A 29 -21.35 -10.69 9.75
CA ILE A 29 -22.06 -9.48 10.18
C ILE A 29 -22.36 -8.61 8.95
N PRO A 30 -23.43 -7.77 8.98
CA PRO A 30 -23.62 -6.75 7.95
C PRO A 30 -22.41 -5.83 7.88
N MET A 31 -21.92 -5.59 6.67
CA MET A 31 -20.74 -4.75 6.39
C MET A 31 -20.96 -4.04 5.08
N ASP A 32 -20.57 -2.77 5.00
CA ASP A 32 -20.58 -1.95 3.80
C ASP A 32 -19.37 -1.02 3.77
N GLU A 33 -19.16 -0.31 2.66
CA GLU A 33 -17.99 0.55 2.48
C GLU A 33 -17.87 1.63 3.57
N LEU A 34 -18.98 2.23 3.99
CA LEU A 34 -18.99 3.26 5.05
C LEU A 34 -18.65 2.65 6.41
N SER A 35 -19.22 1.50 6.76
CA SER A 35 -18.94 0.84 8.04
C SER A 35 -17.51 0.34 8.14
N VAL A 36 -16.88 -0.02 7.02
CA VAL A 36 -15.43 -0.35 6.97
C VAL A 36 -14.59 0.91 7.23
N ALA A 37 -14.94 2.06 6.61
CA ALA A 37 -14.26 3.32 6.87
C ALA A 37 -14.37 3.75 8.34
N GLU A 38 -15.58 3.64 8.92
CA GLU A 38 -15.82 3.92 10.35
C GLU A 38 -15.00 3.02 11.26
N LYS A 39 -14.91 1.71 10.95
CA LYS A 39 -14.12 0.76 11.73
C LYS A 39 -12.63 1.09 11.73
N LEU A 40 -12.07 1.49 10.58
CA LEU A 40 -10.69 1.93 10.52
C LEU A 40 -10.46 3.20 11.37
N GLU A 41 -11.38 4.16 11.29
CA GLU A 41 -11.31 5.37 12.09
C GLU A 41 -11.36 5.06 13.61
N GLU A 42 -12.16 4.08 14.04
CA GLU A 42 -12.16 3.59 15.43
C GLU A 42 -10.77 3.09 15.83
N PHE A 43 -10.14 2.23 15.02
CA PHE A 43 -8.81 1.69 15.30
C PHE A 43 -7.71 2.77 15.31
N ARG A 44 -7.81 3.79 14.44
CA ARG A 44 -6.90 4.93 14.43
C ARG A 44 -7.03 5.79 15.69
N ARG A 45 -8.24 6.05 16.14
CA ARG A 45 -8.50 6.81 17.39
C ARG A 45 -7.93 6.16 18.65
N GLU A 46 -7.74 4.85 18.64
CA GLU A 46 -7.06 4.15 19.73
C GLU A 46 -5.52 4.36 19.72
N ARG A 47 -4.97 4.90 18.64
CA ARG A 47 -3.52 5.10 18.51
C ARG A 47 -3.09 6.43 19.12
N PRO A 48 -1.92 6.44 19.82
CA PRO A 48 -1.39 7.67 20.38
C PRO A 48 -1.11 8.70 19.27
N ASP A 49 -1.33 9.96 19.61
CA ASP A 49 -1.01 11.11 18.76
C ASP A 49 -1.75 11.19 17.41
N TYR A 50 -2.79 10.39 17.22
CA TYR A 50 -3.67 10.50 16.06
C TYR A 50 -4.47 11.79 16.11
N ILE A 51 -4.49 12.54 15.00
CA ILE A 51 -5.14 13.85 14.88
C ILE A 51 -6.45 13.73 14.08
N GLY A 52 -6.41 12.97 12.98
CA GLY A 52 -7.51 12.81 12.05
C GLY A 52 -7.05 12.20 10.73
N PRO A 53 -7.95 11.92 9.79
CA PRO A 53 -7.58 11.40 8.47
C PRO A 53 -6.73 12.42 7.70
N SER A 54 -5.74 11.94 6.93
CA SER A 54 -4.93 12.78 6.05
C SER A 54 -5.67 13.16 4.77
N PHE A 55 -6.67 12.36 4.40
CA PHE A 55 -7.63 12.61 3.31
C PHE A 55 -8.91 11.78 3.55
N ALA A 56 -9.97 12.07 2.76
CA ALA A 56 -11.20 11.29 2.81
C ALA A 56 -10.93 9.83 2.36
N PRO A 57 -11.26 8.81 3.18
CA PRO A 57 -10.91 7.44 2.86
C PRO A 57 -11.62 6.96 1.60
N ILE A 58 -10.88 6.22 0.78
CA ILE A 58 -11.39 5.47 -0.36
C ILE A 58 -11.59 4.03 0.10
N ILE A 59 -12.83 3.64 0.31
CA ILE A 59 -13.19 2.25 0.59
C ILE A 59 -14.09 1.81 -0.56
N ALA A 60 -13.58 0.94 -1.41
CA ALA A 60 -14.20 0.64 -2.71
C ALA A 60 -14.29 -0.88 -2.93
N TYR A 61 -15.51 -1.42 -2.85
CA TYR A 61 -15.77 -2.84 -3.01
C TYR A 61 -16.11 -3.20 -4.47
N GLY A 62 -15.54 -4.29 -4.97
CA GLY A 62 -15.82 -4.81 -6.30
C GLY A 62 -15.61 -3.76 -7.41
N ALA A 63 -16.66 -3.47 -8.18
CA ALA A 63 -16.61 -2.54 -9.30
C ALA A 63 -16.29 -1.08 -8.91
N HIS A 64 -16.61 -0.66 -7.68
CA HIS A 64 -16.24 0.67 -7.18
C HIS A 64 -14.71 0.86 -7.12
N GLY A 65 -13.95 -0.23 -6.88
CA GLY A 65 -12.50 -0.20 -6.91
C GLY A 65 -11.89 0.24 -8.24
N ALA A 66 -12.64 0.13 -9.35
CA ALA A 66 -12.20 0.62 -10.66
C ALA A 66 -12.25 2.14 -10.80
N ILE A 67 -12.89 2.85 -9.86
CA ILE A 67 -12.96 4.31 -9.82
C ILE A 67 -11.82 4.81 -8.93
N VAL A 68 -10.71 5.27 -9.53
CA VAL A 68 -9.43 5.56 -8.85
C VAL A 68 -9.57 6.44 -7.61
N HIS A 69 -10.43 7.47 -7.66
CA HIS A 69 -10.70 8.37 -6.54
C HIS A 69 -12.14 8.22 -6.01
N TYR A 70 -12.61 6.96 -5.91
CA TYR A 70 -13.93 6.69 -5.33
C TYR A 70 -13.95 7.10 -3.85
N SER A 71 -15.06 7.72 -3.45
CA SER A 71 -15.32 7.98 -2.03
C SER A 71 -16.78 7.56 -1.75
N PRO A 72 -17.01 6.62 -0.82
CA PRO A 72 -18.36 6.15 -0.54
C PRO A 72 -19.22 7.28 0.04
N THR A 73 -20.43 7.40 -0.45
CA THR A 73 -21.46 8.28 0.09
C THR A 73 -22.67 7.45 0.51
N LYS A 74 -23.62 8.05 1.22
CA LYS A 74 -24.86 7.33 1.59
C LYS A 74 -25.62 6.79 0.39
N GLU A 75 -25.52 7.48 -0.76
CA GLU A 75 -26.19 7.13 -2.00
C GLU A 75 -25.45 6.07 -2.81
N SER A 76 -24.11 6.07 -2.77
CA SER A 76 -23.27 5.12 -3.53
C SER A 76 -22.86 3.89 -2.75
N ASN A 77 -22.98 3.92 -1.42
CA ASN A 77 -22.55 2.85 -0.52
C ASN A 77 -23.17 1.48 -0.86
N ILE A 78 -22.36 0.45 -0.92
CA ILE A 78 -22.81 -0.92 -1.20
C ILE A 78 -22.35 -1.90 -0.13
N PRO A 79 -23.10 -3.02 0.07
CA PRO A 79 -22.65 -4.09 0.95
C PRO A 79 -21.34 -4.73 0.48
N VAL A 80 -20.47 -5.05 1.46
CA VAL A 80 -19.27 -5.87 1.25
C VAL A 80 -19.64 -7.34 1.48
N GLU A 81 -19.51 -8.14 0.45
CA GLU A 81 -19.86 -9.55 0.46
C GLU A 81 -18.60 -10.46 0.59
N PRO A 82 -18.75 -11.76 1.01
CA PRO A 82 -17.61 -12.66 1.16
C PRO A 82 -17.11 -13.21 -0.20
N ARG A 83 -16.77 -12.32 -1.09
CA ARG A 83 -16.21 -12.58 -2.44
C ARG A 83 -15.50 -11.33 -2.99
N SER A 84 -14.74 -11.50 -4.07
CA SER A 84 -14.08 -10.41 -4.78
C SER A 84 -13.13 -9.57 -3.91
N LEU A 85 -12.80 -8.36 -4.33
CA LEU A 85 -11.79 -7.49 -3.75
C LEU A 85 -12.39 -6.23 -3.12
N LEU A 86 -11.79 -5.79 -2.02
CA LEU A 86 -12.02 -4.49 -1.38
C LEU A 86 -10.73 -3.68 -1.44
N LEU A 87 -10.73 -2.56 -2.13
CA LEU A 87 -9.66 -1.58 -2.13
C LEU A 87 -9.90 -0.58 -1.00
N ALA A 88 -8.91 -0.41 -0.13
CA ALA A 88 -8.93 0.56 0.96
C ALA A 88 -7.69 1.45 0.85
N ASP A 89 -7.88 2.69 0.41
CA ASP A 89 -6.86 3.71 0.31
C ASP A 89 -7.15 4.79 1.35
N THR A 90 -6.25 4.91 2.32
CA THR A 90 -6.52 5.65 3.55
C THR A 90 -5.23 6.16 4.16
N GLY A 91 -5.33 7.28 4.89
CA GLY A 91 -4.20 7.82 5.62
C GLY A 91 -4.60 8.54 6.88
N GLY A 92 -3.65 8.76 7.76
CA GLY A 92 -3.82 9.47 9.01
C GLY A 92 -2.77 10.55 9.26
N HIS A 93 -3.20 11.64 9.87
CA HIS A 93 -2.29 12.61 10.50
C HIS A 93 -2.02 12.20 11.94
N TYR A 94 -0.75 12.14 12.28
CA TYR A 94 -0.23 11.95 13.63
C TYR A 94 0.67 13.13 13.97
N LEU A 95 0.87 13.43 15.24
CA LEU A 95 1.82 14.51 15.66
C LEU A 95 3.23 14.29 15.10
N GLN A 96 3.59 13.05 14.77
CA GLN A 96 4.90 12.67 14.24
C GLN A 96 4.99 12.64 12.72
N GLY A 97 3.86 12.69 11.99
CA GLY A 97 3.87 12.64 10.52
C GLY A 97 2.52 12.30 9.90
N THR A 98 2.52 12.16 8.60
CA THR A 98 1.36 11.83 7.77
C THR A 98 1.55 10.45 7.17
N THR A 99 0.49 9.65 7.11
CA THR A 99 0.49 8.36 6.43
C THR A 99 -0.42 8.39 5.20
N ASP A 100 -0.08 7.54 4.25
CA ASP A 100 -0.81 7.23 3.04
C ASP A 100 -0.61 5.75 2.75
N ILE A 101 -1.68 4.96 2.77
CA ILE A 101 -1.59 3.49 2.70
C ILE A 101 -2.76 2.95 1.89
N THR A 102 -2.47 2.28 0.81
CA THR A 102 -3.48 1.47 0.12
C THR A 102 -3.22 -0.01 0.29
N ARG A 103 -4.27 -0.75 0.61
CA ARG A 103 -4.31 -2.22 0.52
C ARG A 103 -5.56 -2.66 -0.22
N THR A 104 -5.39 -3.68 -1.04
CA THR A 104 -6.52 -4.42 -1.62
C THR A 104 -6.65 -5.75 -0.88
N PHE A 105 -7.85 -6.07 -0.42
CA PHE A 105 -8.14 -7.26 0.38
C PHE A 105 -9.04 -8.22 -0.40
N ALA A 106 -8.72 -9.51 -0.40
CA ALA A 106 -9.65 -10.57 -0.81
C ALA A 106 -10.71 -10.76 0.28
N MET A 107 -11.95 -10.48 -0.05
CA MET A 107 -13.06 -10.59 0.91
C MET A 107 -13.63 -12.02 0.99
N GLY A 108 -13.10 -12.95 0.22
CA GLY A 108 -13.47 -14.35 0.15
C GLY A 108 -13.00 -14.96 -1.16
N GLU A 109 -13.87 -15.69 -1.86
CA GLU A 109 -13.52 -16.26 -3.15
C GLU A 109 -13.19 -15.16 -4.18
N THR A 110 -12.04 -15.29 -4.82
CA THR A 110 -11.55 -14.40 -5.88
C THR A 110 -11.32 -15.16 -7.17
N THR A 111 -11.55 -14.49 -8.29
CA THR A 111 -11.32 -15.05 -9.63
C THR A 111 -9.82 -15.15 -9.97
N ASP A 112 -9.48 -16.00 -10.95
CA ASP A 112 -8.09 -16.05 -11.48
C ASP A 112 -7.65 -14.70 -12.06
N GLU A 113 -8.57 -13.92 -12.66
CA GLU A 113 -8.28 -12.56 -13.18
C GLU A 113 -7.92 -11.60 -12.05
N GLU A 114 -8.68 -11.58 -10.97
CA GLU A 114 -8.39 -10.77 -9.78
C GLU A 114 -7.03 -11.13 -9.17
N LYS A 115 -6.76 -12.43 -8.96
CA LYS A 115 -5.47 -12.91 -8.42
C LYS A 115 -4.29 -12.56 -9.33
N LYS A 116 -4.45 -12.74 -10.65
CA LYS A 116 -3.42 -12.38 -11.62
C LYS A 116 -3.02 -10.92 -11.47
N PHE A 117 -3.97 -10.01 -11.62
CA PHE A 117 -3.66 -8.57 -11.60
C PHE A 117 -3.28 -8.06 -10.20
N PHE A 118 -3.83 -8.63 -9.13
CA PHE A 118 -3.36 -8.37 -7.77
C PHE A 118 -1.86 -8.66 -7.64
N THR A 119 -1.44 -9.82 -8.15
CA THR A 119 -0.04 -10.25 -8.06
C THR A 119 0.88 -9.43 -8.97
N LEU A 120 0.43 -9.04 -10.17
CA LEU A 120 1.25 -8.21 -11.06
C LEU A 120 1.45 -6.79 -10.51
N VAL A 121 0.41 -6.19 -9.91
CA VAL A 121 0.54 -4.89 -9.21
C VAL A 121 1.47 -5.02 -8.01
N LEU A 122 1.32 -6.07 -7.18
CA LEU A 122 2.22 -6.35 -6.07
C LEU A 122 3.68 -6.52 -6.52
N LYS A 123 3.91 -7.25 -7.60
CA LYS A 123 5.24 -7.43 -8.19
C LYS A 123 5.87 -6.09 -8.58
N GLY A 124 5.13 -5.22 -9.27
CA GLY A 124 5.60 -3.88 -9.63
C GLY A 124 5.94 -3.04 -8.40
N HIS A 125 5.10 -3.06 -7.38
CA HIS A 125 5.34 -2.42 -6.09
C HIS A 125 6.64 -2.93 -5.42
N LEU A 126 6.83 -4.24 -5.37
CA LEU A 126 8.05 -4.84 -4.79
C LEU A 126 9.31 -4.45 -5.56
N HIS A 127 9.25 -4.41 -6.90
CA HIS A 127 10.38 -4.02 -7.74
C HIS A 127 10.77 -2.56 -7.51
N LEU A 128 9.80 -1.64 -7.48
CA LEU A 128 10.08 -0.22 -7.23
C LEU A 128 10.58 0.00 -5.81
N GLY A 129 9.90 -0.52 -4.80
CA GLY A 129 10.26 -0.30 -3.39
C GLY A 129 11.61 -0.89 -2.98
N ASN A 130 12.15 -1.86 -3.75
CA ASN A 130 13.49 -2.42 -3.55
C ASN A 130 14.52 -1.93 -4.58
N ALA A 131 14.20 -0.88 -5.34
CA ALA A 131 15.09 -0.31 -6.33
C ALA A 131 16.38 0.26 -5.70
N ARG A 132 17.46 0.12 -6.45
CA ARG A 132 18.74 0.81 -6.23
C ARG A 132 19.10 1.58 -7.47
N TRP A 133 19.52 2.83 -7.31
CA TRP A 133 19.82 3.69 -8.44
C TRP A 133 21.02 4.59 -8.17
N LYS A 134 21.60 5.10 -9.24
CA LYS A 134 22.70 6.07 -9.17
C LYS A 134 22.15 7.45 -8.85
N TYR A 135 22.80 8.17 -7.95
CA TYR A 135 22.46 9.56 -7.63
C TYR A 135 22.33 10.43 -8.90
N GLY A 136 21.30 11.27 -8.92
CA GLY A 136 20.92 12.11 -10.06
C GLY A 136 19.76 11.53 -10.89
N CYS A 137 19.35 10.28 -10.65
CA CYS A 137 18.10 9.75 -11.22
C CYS A 137 16.88 10.46 -10.63
N THR A 138 15.85 10.59 -11.45
CA THR A 138 14.54 11.14 -11.10
C THR A 138 13.53 10.02 -10.96
N GLY A 139 12.34 10.31 -10.43
CA GLY A 139 11.26 9.33 -10.38
C GLY A 139 10.86 8.77 -11.74
N ALA A 140 11.03 9.52 -12.83
CA ALA A 140 10.78 9.04 -14.19
C ALA A 140 11.70 7.87 -14.60
N ASN A 141 12.91 7.80 -14.06
CA ASN A 141 13.82 6.69 -14.31
C ASN A 141 13.37 5.39 -13.60
N LEU A 142 12.62 5.51 -12.50
CA LEU A 142 12.22 4.39 -11.65
C LEU A 142 10.80 3.90 -11.90
N ASP A 143 9.92 4.76 -12.42
CA ASP A 143 8.50 4.46 -12.66
C ASP A 143 8.27 3.17 -13.47
N TYR A 144 9.16 2.89 -14.42
CA TYR A 144 9.12 1.66 -15.23
C TYR A 144 9.11 0.39 -14.37
N LEU A 145 9.83 0.37 -13.25
CA LEU A 145 9.91 -0.82 -12.37
C LEU A 145 8.54 -1.24 -11.83
N ALA A 146 7.68 -0.26 -11.54
CA ALA A 146 6.32 -0.53 -11.09
C ALA A 146 5.37 -0.92 -12.22
N ARG A 147 5.59 -0.37 -13.44
CA ARG A 147 4.70 -0.61 -14.58
C ARG A 147 5.06 -1.85 -15.38
N GLU A 148 6.31 -2.27 -15.34
CA GLU A 148 6.84 -3.34 -16.19
C GLU A 148 5.98 -4.61 -16.15
N PRO A 149 5.55 -5.15 -14.99
CA PRO A 149 4.73 -6.35 -14.96
C PRO A 149 3.38 -6.22 -15.69
N LEU A 150 2.77 -5.02 -15.64
CA LEU A 150 1.53 -4.74 -16.36
C LEU A 150 1.77 -4.50 -17.85
N TRP A 151 2.85 -3.81 -18.22
CA TRP A 151 3.19 -3.55 -19.64
C TRP A 151 3.52 -4.83 -20.41
N GLN A 152 4.07 -5.86 -19.75
CA GLN A 152 4.25 -7.18 -20.34
C GLN A 152 2.91 -7.84 -20.74
N GLU A 153 1.82 -7.45 -20.09
CA GLU A 153 0.45 -7.87 -20.40
C GLU A 153 -0.29 -6.88 -21.31
N ASN A 154 0.37 -5.83 -21.82
CA ASN A 154 -0.20 -4.71 -22.57
C ASN A 154 -1.27 -3.94 -21.77
N MET A 155 -1.14 -3.90 -20.44
CA MET A 155 -2.00 -3.18 -19.50
C MET A 155 -1.22 -2.05 -18.83
N ASP A 156 -1.94 -1.06 -18.29
CA ASP A 156 -1.35 0.10 -17.60
C ASP A 156 -2.37 0.73 -16.64
N TYR A 157 -1.91 1.69 -15.85
CA TYR A 157 -2.72 2.61 -15.05
C TYR A 157 -2.38 4.05 -15.40
N ASN A 158 -3.38 4.96 -15.27
CA ASN A 158 -3.26 6.34 -15.78
C ASN A 158 -2.81 7.38 -14.74
N HIS A 159 -2.70 7.02 -13.47
CA HIS A 159 -2.18 7.92 -12.42
C HIS A 159 -0.66 7.82 -12.28
N GLY A 160 -0.07 8.71 -11.47
CA GLY A 160 1.34 8.61 -11.10
C GLY A 160 1.60 7.40 -10.22
N THR A 161 2.82 6.86 -10.28
CA THR A 161 3.22 5.75 -9.41
C THR A 161 3.57 6.22 -8.00
N GLY A 162 3.86 7.51 -7.83
CA GLY A 162 4.17 8.06 -6.53
C GLY A 162 4.30 9.57 -6.52
N HIS A 163 4.14 10.13 -5.33
CA HIS A 163 4.22 11.57 -5.04
C HIS A 163 4.98 11.80 -3.73
N GLY A 164 5.43 13.03 -3.51
CA GLY A 164 5.95 13.44 -2.22
C GLY A 164 4.83 13.61 -1.18
N VAL A 165 5.17 13.54 0.09
CA VAL A 165 4.21 13.61 1.21
C VAL A 165 4.62 14.68 2.20
N GLY A 166 3.70 15.55 2.57
CA GLY A 166 3.89 16.60 3.57
C GLY A 166 3.83 16.08 5.02
N TYR A 167 4.49 16.79 5.93
CA TYR A 167 4.46 16.48 7.36
C TYR A 167 3.30 17.19 8.04
N VAL A 168 2.27 16.43 8.44
CA VAL A 168 1.02 16.98 9.04
C VAL A 168 0.43 18.12 8.19
N LEU A 169 0.51 17.95 6.86
CA LEU A 169 0.10 18.92 5.87
C LEU A 169 -0.52 18.17 4.68
N SER A 170 -0.34 18.64 3.45
CA SER A 170 -0.89 17.96 2.28
C SER A 170 -0.29 16.56 2.11
N VAL A 171 -1.15 15.56 1.93
CA VAL A 171 -0.71 14.19 1.63
C VAL A 171 0.02 14.16 0.28
N HIS A 172 -0.42 14.94 -0.71
CA HIS A 172 0.26 15.15 -1.98
C HIS A 172 1.11 16.42 -1.94
N GLU A 173 2.41 16.27 -1.68
CA GLU A 173 3.33 17.40 -1.57
C GLU A 173 4.63 17.15 -2.35
N GLY A 174 4.86 17.99 -3.37
CA GLY A 174 6.09 17.93 -4.18
C GLY A 174 7.33 18.48 -3.47
N PRO A 175 8.45 18.64 -4.20
CA PRO A 175 8.57 18.70 -5.67
C PRO A 175 8.72 17.35 -6.40
N GLN A 176 9.13 16.28 -5.73
CA GLN A 176 9.40 14.98 -6.34
C GLN A 176 8.14 14.21 -6.69
N ARG A 177 8.22 13.40 -7.74
CA ARG A 177 7.17 12.46 -8.17
C ARG A 177 7.80 11.23 -8.78
N ILE A 178 7.14 10.08 -8.67
CA ILE A 178 7.47 8.89 -9.45
C ILE A 178 6.41 8.77 -10.55
N HIS A 179 6.79 9.15 -11.75
CA HIS A 179 5.91 9.16 -12.94
C HIS A 179 6.75 9.26 -14.21
N TRP A 180 6.50 8.44 -15.23
CA TRP A 180 7.27 8.43 -16.48
C TRP A 180 7.26 9.76 -17.25
N ARG A 181 6.27 10.62 -17.02
CA ARG A 181 6.19 12.02 -17.51
C ARG A 181 6.41 13.03 -16.38
N GLY A 182 7.10 12.63 -15.30
CA GLY A 182 7.34 13.50 -14.15
C GLY A 182 8.31 14.63 -14.42
N ALA A 183 8.30 15.64 -13.53
CA ALA A 183 9.32 16.70 -13.55
C ALA A 183 10.73 16.11 -13.33
N PRO A 184 11.76 16.71 -13.91
CA PRO A 184 13.13 16.23 -13.79
C PRO A 184 13.77 16.63 -12.45
N ILE A 185 13.12 16.28 -11.36
CA ILE A 185 13.60 16.51 -9.99
C ILE A 185 14.35 15.25 -9.54
N PRO A 186 15.67 15.32 -9.27
CA PRO A 186 16.42 14.21 -8.72
C PRO A 186 15.88 13.81 -7.37
N LEU A 187 15.88 12.50 -7.09
CA LEU A 187 15.54 11.99 -5.77
C LEU A 187 16.73 12.19 -4.83
N GLU A 188 16.47 12.83 -3.68
CA GLU A 188 17.46 13.16 -2.67
C GLU A 188 17.21 12.36 -1.38
N PRO A 189 18.25 11.97 -0.64
CA PRO A 189 18.12 11.33 0.65
C PRO A 189 17.23 12.12 1.62
N GLY A 190 16.32 11.42 2.29
CA GLY A 190 15.34 12.01 3.18
C GLY A 190 14.02 12.39 2.51
N MET A 191 13.93 12.40 1.19
CA MET A 191 12.65 12.56 0.49
C MET A 191 11.74 11.36 0.78
N VAL A 192 10.48 11.64 1.13
CA VAL A 192 9.43 10.63 1.31
C VAL A 192 8.58 10.60 0.05
N THR A 193 8.32 9.41 -0.48
CA THR A 193 7.48 9.21 -1.66
C THR A 193 6.50 8.07 -1.44
N SER A 194 5.31 8.15 -2.04
CA SER A 194 4.47 6.98 -2.23
C SER A 194 5.07 6.05 -3.31
N ASP A 195 4.70 4.78 -3.22
CA ASP A 195 4.90 3.72 -4.21
C ASP A 195 3.56 3.00 -4.32
N GLU A 196 2.74 3.41 -5.32
CA GLU A 196 1.30 3.11 -5.41
C GLU A 196 0.84 2.64 -6.79
N PRO A 197 1.48 1.64 -7.40
CA PRO A 197 0.97 1.08 -8.64
C PRO A 197 -0.44 0.52 -8.47
N GLY A 198 -1.23 0.54 -9.55
CA GLY A 198 -2.59 0.02 -9.54
C GLY A 198 -3.00 -0.64 -10.84
N PHE A 199 -4.18 -1.25 -10.84
CA PHE A 199 -4.85 -1.78 -12.02
C PHE A 199 -6.36 -1.65 -11.85
N TYR A 200 -7.05 -1.17 -12.87
CA TYR A 200 -8.47 -0.80 -12.80
C TYR A 200 -9.22 -1.35 -14.00
N LEU A 201 -10.18 -2.23 -13.75
CA LEU A 201 -11.01 -2.83 -14.79
C LEU A 201 -12.45 -2.39 -14.60
N GLU A 202 -12.88 -1.43 -15.42
CA GLU A 202 -14.19 -0.80 -15.34
C GLU A 202 -15.33 -1.83 -15.24
N GLY A 203 -16.24 -1.61 -14.29
CA GLY A 203 -17.37 -2.49 -14.04
C GLY A 203 -17.03 -3.82 -13.37
N LYS A 204 -15.77 -4.09 -13.02
CA LYS A 204 -15.34 -5.33 -12.38
C LYS A 204 -14.65 -5.09 -11.03
N PHE A 205 -13.42 -4.60 -11.02
CA PHE A 205 -12.63 -4.38 -9.79
C PHE A 205 -11.49 -3.38 -10.01
N GLY A 206 -10.94 -2.89 -8.91
CA GLY A 206 -9.69 -2.15 -8.88
C GLY A 206 -8.72 -2.69 -7.85
N ILE A 207 -7.45 -2.51 -8.11
CA ILE A 207 -6.34 -2.93 -7.26
C ILE A 207 -5.36 -1.77 -7.16
N ARG A 208 -4.96 -1.43 -5.95
CA ARG A 208 -3.82 -0.56 -5.65
C ARG A 208 -3.08 -1.11 -4.44
N HIS A 209 -1.77 -1.14 -4.51
CA HIS A 209 -0.90 -1.44 -3.38
C HIS A 209 0.00 -0.25 -3.15
N GLU A 210 0.03 0.24 -1.92
CA GLU A 210 0.77 1.44 -1.61
C GLU A 210 1.51 1.34 -0.29
N ASN A 211 2.76 1.71 -0.34
CA ASN A 211 3.57 2.04 0.81
C ASN A 211 4.17 3.44 0.64
N LEU A 212 4.35 4.16 1.73
CA LEU A 212 5.32 5.24 1.73
C LEU A 212 6.73 4.69 1.92
N THR A 213 7.64 5.30 1.20
CA THR A 213 9.08 4.99 1.21
C THR A 213 9.87 6.24 1.52
N VAL A 214 11.10 6.06 2.01
CA VAL A 214 12.07 7.14 2.17
C VAL A 214 13.32 6.84 1.37
N VAL A 215 13.84 7.86 0.67
CA VAL A 215 15.12 7.77 -0.04
C VAL A 215 16.26 7.73 0.95
N CYS A 216 17.11 6.71 0.84
CA CYS A 216 18.26 6.48 1.72
C CYS A 216 19.58 6.47 0.93
N GLU A 217 20.66 6.83 1.63
CA GLU A 217 22.03 6.64 1.12
C GLU A 217 22.33 5.16 0.96
N GLY A 218 22.90 4.81 -0.17
CA GLY A 218 23.47 3.50 -0.44
C GLY A 218 24.99 3.55 -0.46
N GLU A 219 25.61 2.65 -1.22
CA GLU A 219 27.04 2.56 -1.38
C GLU A 219 27.59 3.71 -2.25
N THR A 220 28.76 4.22 -1.89
CA THR A 220 29.56 5.09 -2.75
C THR A 220 30.85 4.35 -3.15
N ASN A 221 31.08 4.22 -4.45
CA ASN A 221 32.22 3.49 -5.00
C ASN A 221 32.81 4.20 -6.24
N ALA A 222 33.71 3.55 -6.98
CA ALA A 222 34.33 4.12 -8.18
C ALA A 222 33.35 4.47 -9.30
N TYR A 223 32.13 3.94 -9.29
CA TYR A 223 31.08 4.23 -10.28
C TYR A 223 30.16 5.39 -9.85
N GLY A 224 30.27 5.85 -8.61
CA GLY A 224 29.52 6.96 -8.06
C GLY A 224 28.76 6.63 -6.77
N ARG A 225 27.86 7.53 -6.40
CA ARG A 225 26.99 7.44 -5.24
C ARG A 225 25.68 6.75 -5.64
N PHE A 226 25.25 5.78 -4.87
CA PHE A 226 23.99 5.04 -5.07
C PHE A 226 23.00 5.34 -3.98
N LEU A 227 21.72 5.27 -4.30
CA LEU A 227 20.59 5.45 -3.40
C LEU A 227 19.68 4.23 -3.46
N HIS A 228 18.81 4.09 -2.46
CA HIS A 228 17.76 3.08 -2.41
C HIS A 228 16.56 3.60 -1.63
N PHE A 229 15.44 2.89 -1.71
CA PHE A 229 14.29 3.13 -0.83
C PHE A 229 14.36 2.26 0.43
N ASP A 230 13.80 2.79 1.53
CA ASP A 230 13.42 2.02 2.70
C ASP A 230 11.93 2.21 2.98
N TYR A 231 11.20 1.13 3.23
CA TYR A 231 9.77 1.19 3.50
C TYR A 231 9.49 1.86 4.86
N LEU A 232 8.54 2.79 4.86
CA LEU A 232 7.95 3.38 6.07
C LEU A 232 6.70 2.62 6.50
N THR A 233 5.86 2.25 5.54
CA THR A 233 4.59 1.55 5.78
C THR A 233 4.83 0.10 6.22
N MET A 234 4.19 -0.30 7.33
CA MET A 234 4.31 -1.62 7.94
C MET A 234 2.93 -2.28 8.06
N VAL A 235 2.38 -2.73 6.91
CA VAL A 235 1.10 -3.42 6.81
C VAL A 235 1.27 -4.64 5.90
N PRO A 236 0.77 -5.83 6.25
CA PRO A 236 0.91 -7.00 5.38
C PRO A 236 0.13 -6.84 4.07
N PHE A 237 0.63 -7.45 3.00
CA PHE A 237 -0.15 -7.69 1.78
C PHE A 237 -1.00 -8.95 1.96
N ASP A 238 -2.16 -8.99 1.33
CA ASP A 238 -3.11 -10.09 1.46
C ASP A 238 -2.68 -11.30 0.60
N LEU A 239 -2.10 -12.30 1.26
CA LEU A 239 -1.63 -13.52 0.58
C LEU A 239 -2.76 -14.37 -0.01
N ASP A 240 -4.02 -14.18 0.40
CA ASP A 240 -5.16 -14.93 -0.14
C ASP A 240 -5.47 -14.54 -1.60
N ALA A 241 -5.07 -13.31 -2.00
CA ALA A 241 -5.19 -12.82 -3.38
C ALA A 241 -3.92 -13.05 -4.23
N VAL A 242 -2.84 -13.57 -3.64
CA VAL A 242 -1.59 -13.81 -4.38
C VAL A 242 -1.65 -15.12 -5.16
N ASP A 243 -1.33 -15.04 -6.46
CA ASP A 243 -1.10 -16.20 -7.31
C ASP A 243 0.41 -16.34 -7.54
N THR A 244 1.04 -17.28 -6.85
CA THR A 244 2.50 -17.50 -6.89
C THR A 244 3.03 -17.88 -8.26
N ARG A 245 2.19 -18.26 -9.22
CA ARG A 245 2.58 -18.55 -10.62
C ARG A 245 3.15 -17.31 -11.33
N TYR A 246 2.78 -16.11 -10.89
CA TYR A 246 3.24 -14.84 -11.45
C TYR A 246 4.46 -14.24 -10.73
N LEU A 247 4.93 -14.88 -9.64
CA LEU A 247 6.11 -14.48 -8.89
C LEU A 247 7.28 -15.43 -9.18
N ASN A 248 8.44 -14.87 -9.47
CA ASN A 248 9.67 -15.65 -9.48
C ASN A 248 10.25 -15.77 -8.05
N GLU A 249 11.34 -16.51 -7.89
CA GLU A 249 11.96 -16.75 -6.56
C GLU A 249 12.50 -15.46 -5.91
N ASP A 250 12.91 -14.47 -6.71
CA ASP A 250 13.40 -13.21 -6.16
C ASP A 250 12.23 -12.33 -5.72
N ASP A 251 11.11 -12.32 -6.45
CA ASP A 251 9.87 -11.64 -6.03
C ASP A 251 9.36 -12.21 -4.69
N LYS A 252 9.36 -13.53 -4.53
CA LYS A 252 8.98 -14.19 -3.26
C LYS A 252 9.91 -13.81 -2.11
N LYS A 253 11.22 -13.77 -2.33
CA LYS A 253 12.19 -13.31 -1.33
C LYS A 253 11.92 -11.87 -0.90
N LEU A 254 11.62 -10.96 -1.84
CA LEU A 254 11.28 -9.57 -1.53
C LEU A 254 10.01 -9.47 -0.67
N LEU A 255 8.95 -10.20 -1.04
CA LEU A 255 7.71 -10.22 -0.27
C LEU A 255 7.91 -10.82 1.12
N ASN A 256 8.61 -11.95 1.22
CA ASN A 256 8.90 -12.60 2.49
C ASN A 256 9.74 -11.71 3.42
N ALA A 257 10.74 -11.00 2.86
CA ALA A 257 11.56 -10.04 3.62
C ALA A 257 10.72 -8.85 4.12
N TYR A 258 9.83 -8.29 3.29
CA TYR A 258 8.90 -7.25 3.70
C TYR A 258 7.96 -7.75 4.82
N HIS A 259 7.35 -8.92 4.66
CA HIS A 259 6.46 -9.52 5.67
C HIS A 259 7.19 -9.83 6.98
N ALA A 260 8.45 -10.26 6.93
CA ALA A 260 9.27 -10.45 8.14
C ALA A 260 9.45 -9.12 8.90
N LYS A 261 9.74 -8.02 8.19
CA LYS A 261 9.87 -6.68 8.77
C LYS A 261 8.54 -6.18 9.35
N VAL A 262 7.42 -6.39 8.63
CA VAL A 262 6.06 -6.07 9.14
C VAL A 262 5.78 -6.84 10.44
N ARG A 263 6.02 -8.13 10.46
CA ARG A 263 5.81 -8.99 11.63
C ARG A 263 6.64 -8.51 12.83
N GLU A 264 7.93 -8.30 12.65
CA GLU A 264 8.82 -7.81 13.70
C GLU A 264 8.33 -6.46 14.27
N THR A 265 7.86 -5.57 13.41
CA THR A 265 7.46 -4.21 13.79
C THR A 265 6.09 -4.16 14.45
N ILE A 266 5.11 -4.91 13.96
CA ILE A 266 3.69 -4.78 14.35
C ILE A 266 3.30 -5.76 15.45
N LEU A 267 3.89 -6.97 15.49
CA LEU A 267 3.54 -8.00 16.47
C LEU A 267 3.59 -7.53 17.93
N PRO A 268 4.55 -6.67 18.37
CA PRO A 268 4.59 -6.19 19.75
C PRO A 268 3.37 -5.37 20.19
N TYR A 269 2.55 -4.89 19.25
CA TYR A 269 1.35 -4.07 19.50
C TYR A 269 0.05 -4.86 19.44
N LEU A 270 0.10 -6.14 19.09
CA LEU A 270 -1.05 -7.04 18.98
C LEU A 270 -1.04 -8.08 20.08
N ALA A 271 -2.20 -8.64 20.41
CA ALA A 271 -2.33 -9.70 21.40
C ALA A 271 -3.39 -10.72 20.99
N GLY A 272 -3.36 -11.92 21.61
CA GLY A 272 -4.32 -12.97 21.36
C GLY A 272 -4.45 -13.33 19.88
N ASP A 273 -5.70 -13.43 19.42
CA ASP A 273 -6.03 -13.88 18.06
C ASP A 273 -5.49 -12.95 16.97
N GLU A 274 -5.39 -11.61 17.23
CA GLU A 274 -4.80 -10.67 16.27
C GLU A 274 -3.31 -10.96 16.03
N ALA A 275 -2.57 -11.31 17.09
CA ALA A 275 -1.15 -11.65 17.01
C ALA A 275 -0.93 -12.98 16.26
N GLU A 276 -1.71 -14.01 16.58
CA GLU A 276 -1.65 -15.31 15.89
C GLU A 276 -2.01 -15.17 14.42
N TRP A 277 -3.04 -14.37 14.12
CA TRP A 277 -3.44 -14.09 12.75
C TRP A 277 -2.33 -13.37 11.96
N LEU A 278 -1.64 -12.39 12.56
CA LEU A 278 -0.53 -11.68 11.89
C LEU A 278 0.59 -12.64 11.51
N LEU A 279 0.93 -13.61 12.38
CA LEU A 279 1.93 -14.64 12.06
C LEU A 279 1.53 -15.44 10.82
N HIS A 280 0.25 -15.79 10.69
CA HIS A 280 -0.28 -16.48 9.52
C HIS A 280 -0.29 -15.57 8.28
N ALA A 281 -0.77 -14.33 8.42
CA ALA A 281 -0.88 -13.36 7.33
C ALA A 281 0.49 -12.96 6.74
N THR A 282 1.56 -13.09 7.53
CA THR A 282 2.93 -12.78 7.10
C THR A 282 3.80 -14.03 6.92
N ARG A 283 3.21 -15.22 6.72
CA ARG A 283 3.96 -16.46 6.44
C ARG A 283 4.76 -16.36 5.15
N GLU A 284 5.78 -17.16 5.04
CA GLU A 284 6.55 -17.30 3.79
C GLU A 284 5.73 -18.03 2.71
N ILE A 285 5.99 -17.67 1.45
CA ILE A 285 5.37 -18.27 0.27
C ILE A 285 6.44 -18.79 -0.69
#